data_2501bd7770e062c295479252699d5313
#
_entry.id   2501bd7770e062c295479252699d5313
#
_cell.length_a   1.000
_cell.length_b   1.000
_cell.length_c   1.000
_cell.angle_alpha   90.00
_cell.angle_beta   90.00
_cell.angle_gamma   90.00
#
_symmetry.space_group_name_H-M   'P 1'
#
loop_
_entity.id
_entity.type
_entity.pdbx_description
1 polymer ?
#
loop_
_entity_poly.entity_id
_entity_poly.type
_entity_poly.pdbx_seq_one_letter_code
_entity_poly.pdbx_strand_id
1 'polypeptide(L)'
;MSTGARDFLIFAHTTHAPLRIMMNVHLVIEPHAPESLKEVVREGVGLYNVAVTGAAEYYPVCVFLKNEHQEVLGGLLGHIWAQCLHIAFLWVAAPLRHQGYGTALLQAAEALAVERGCGLVQLETLSFQAPAFYAKHGYETLAVLPDYPPGHQKHFLTKVLPTRAAGGV
;
A
#
# COMPACT_ATOMS: atom_id res chain seq x y z
N MET A 1 -9.83 21.76 -48.93
CA MET A 1 -10.79 20.71 -49.22
C MET A 1 -10.40 19.52 -48.37
N SER A 2 -11.17 19.31 -47.48
CA SER A 2 -11.91 18.21 -46.88
C SER A 2 -11.13 17.48 -45.82
N THR A 3 -11.40 17.79 -44.64
CA THR A 3 -12.40 17.26 -43.69
C THR A 3 -11.94 15.96 -43.03
N GLY A 4 -11.64 16.09 -41.80
CA GLY A 4 -11.50 15.23 -40.75
C GLY A 4 -12.60 14.20 -40.57
N ALA A 5 -12.30 13.08 -40.01
CA ALA A 5 -13.29 12.21 -39.43
C ALA A 5 -12.80 11.83 -38.03
N ARG A 6 -13.48 12.39 -37.07
CA ARG A 6 -13.50 11.93 -35.69
C ARG A 6 -14.45 10.76 -35.68
N ASP A 7 -13.94 9.55 -35.62
CA ASP A 7 -14.78 8.40 -35.36
C ASP A 7 -15.00 8.27 -33.84
N PHE A 8 -16.00 9.03 -33.40
CA PHE A 8 -16.73 8.73 -32.18
C PHE A 8 -17.50 7.45 -32.43
N LEU A 9 -17.14 6.39 -31.77
CA LEU A 9 -17.93 5.16 -31.73
C LEU A 9 -19.30 5.48 -31.13
N ILE A 10 -20.26 5.69 -32.03
CA ILE A 10 -21.66 5.78 -31.70
C ILE A 10 -22.08 4.40 -31.20
N PHE A 11 -22.39 4.31 -29.91
CA PHE A 11 -23.12 3.20 -29.37
C PHE A 11 -24.44 3.08 -30.15
N ALA A 12 -24.50 2.12 -31.05
CA ALA A 12 -25.73 1.74 -31.71
C ALA A 12 -26.74 1.37 -30.62
N HIS A 13 -27.79 2.14 -30.51
CA HIS A 13 -28.98 1.80 -29.74
C HIS A 13 -29.67 0.59 -30.36
N THR A 14 -29.12 -0.57 -30.11
CA THR A 14 -29.88 -1.80 -30.24
C THR A 14 -30.76 -1.90 -29.00
N THR A 15 -32.03 -1.69 -29.16
CA THR A 15 -33.08 -1.92 -28.16
C THR A 15 -33.22 -3.43 -27.87
N HIS A 16 -32.15 -4.02 -27.35
CA HIS A 16 -32.27 -5.26 -26.61
C HIS A 16 -32.35 -4.84 -25.15
N ALA A 17 -33.54 -5.00 -24.56
CA ALA A 17 -33.70 -4.96 -23.12
C ALA A 17 -32.56 -5.81 -22.51
N PRO A 18 -31.76 -5.27 -21.57
CA PRO A 18 -30.70 -6.06 -20.97
C PRO A 18 -31.39 -7.31 -20.41
N LEU A 19 -30.90 -8.47 -20.80
CA LEU A 19 -31.27 -9.72 -20.18
C LEU A 19 -30.94 -9.56 -18.69
N ARG A 20 -31.92 -9.16 -17.89
CA ARG A 20 -31.80 -9.06 -16.46
C ARG A 20 -31.69 -10.49 -15.96
N ILE A 21 -30.47 -11.01 -15.96
CA ILE A 21 -30.15 -12.22 -15.23
C ILE A 21 -30.60 -11.93 -13.80
N MET A 22 -31.77 -12.50 -13.43
CA MET A 22 -32.22 -12.45 -12.04
C MET A 22 -31.32 -13.40 -11.26
N MET A 23 -30.09 -12.89 -10.97
CA MET A 23 -29.23 -13.57 -10.02
C MET A 23 -29.91 -13.45 -8.66
N ASN A 24 -30.30 -14.56 -8.10
CA ASN A 24 -30.75 -14.62 -6.72
C ASN A 24 -29.53 -14.36 -5.83
N VAL A 25 -29.28 -13.08 -5.52
CA VAL A 25 -28.15 -12.65 -4.72
C VAL A 25 -28.61 -12.46 -3.29
N HIS A 26 -27.89 -13.03 -2.34
CA HIS A 26 -28.14 -12.86 -0.92
C HIS A 26 -26.84 -12.57 -0.18
N LEU A 27 -26.95 -11.85 0.95
CA LEU A 27 -25.79 -11.54 1.80
C LEU A 27 -25.60 -12.68 2.81
N VAL A 28 -24.33 -13.09 2.94
CA VAL A 28 -23.91 -14.08 3.92
C VAL A 28 -22.78 -13.50 4.77
N ILE A 29 -22.85 -13.65 6.10
CA ILE A 29 -21.77 -13.29 7.01
C ILE A 29 -21.02 -14.56 7.38
N GLU A 30 -19.75 -14.65 6.94
CA GLU A 30 -18.87 -15.80 7.20
C GLU A 30 -17.60 -15.35 7.92
N PRO A 31 -17.59 -15.25 9.26
CA PRO A 31 -16.42 -14.78 10.02
C PRO A 31 -15.15 -15.61 9.78
N HIS A 32 -15.31 -16.88 9.44
CA HIS A 32 -14.22 -17.83 9.18
C HIS A 32 -14.17 -18.29 7.72
N ALA A 33 -14.51 -17.40 6.79
CA ALA A 33 -14.46 -17.71 5.36
C ALA A 33 -13.06 -18.22 4.96
N PRO A 34 -12.99 -19.26 4.10
CA PRO A 34 -11.71 -19.76 3.59
C PRO A 34 -10.99 -18.70 2.76
N GLU A 35 -9.66 -18.81 2.69
CA GLU A 35 -8.83 -17.82 2.00
C GLU A 35 -9.19 -17.70 0.51
N SER A 36 -9.61 -18.79 -0.11
CA SER A 36 -10.07 -18.80 -1.51
C SER A 36 -11.23 -17.83 -1.80
N LEU A 37 -12.19 -17.70 -0.88
CA LEU A 37 -13.28 -16.72 -1.04
C LEU A 37 -12.80 -15.27 -0.84
N LYS A 38 -11.87 -15.06 0.07
CA LYS A 38 -11.26 -13.74 0.28
C LYS A 38 -10.45 -13.31 -0.93
N GLU A 39 -9.78 -14.27 -1.58
CA GLU A 39 -9.00 -14.00 -2.79
C GLU A 39 -9.87 -13.54 -3.95
N VAL A 40 -11.04 -14.12 -4.15
CA VAL A 40 -12.01 -13.64 -5.16
C VAL A 40 -12.31 -12.15 -4.99
N VAL A 41 -12.47 -11.69 -3.75
CA VAL A 41 -12.73 -10.26 -3.47
C VAL A 41 -11.49 -9.40 -3.78
N ARG A 42 -10.28 -9.86 -3.38
CA ARG A 42 -9.03 -9.14 -3.66
C ARG A 42 -8.76 -9.04 -5.17
N GLU A 43 -8.93 -10.15 -5.89
CA GLU A 43 -8.79 -10.19 -7.34
C GLU A 43 -9.77 -9.25 -8.04
N GLY A 44 -11.04 -9.24 -7.61
CA GLY A 44 -12.06 -8.35 -8.16
C GLY A 44 -11.69 -6.87 -8.01
N VAL A 45 -11.21 -6.46 -6.83
CA VAL A 45 -10.70 -5.09 -6.59
C VAL A 45 -9.42 -4.84 -7.40
N GLY A 46 -8.50 -5.82 -7.43
CA GLY A 46 -7.25 -5.72 -8.17
C GLY A 46 -7.47 -5.48 -9.66
N LEU A 47 -8.34 -6.26 -10.30
CA LEU A 47 -8.69 -6.10 -11.72
C LEU A 47 -9.28 -4.71 -12.01
N TYR A 48 -10.17 -4.23 -11.16
CA TYR A 48 -10.74 -2.89 -11.29
C TYR A 48 -9.65 -1.81 -11.18
N ASN A 49 -8.77 -1.91 -10.17
CA ASN A 49 -7.69 -0.96 -9.97
C ASN A 49 -6.73 -0.91 -11.16
N VAL A 50 -6.35 -2.07 -11.70
CA VAL A 50 -5.49 -2.17 -12.89
C VAL A 50 -6.17 -1.53 -14.11
N ALA A 51 -7.45 -1.77 -14.30
CA ALA A 51 -8.19 -1.18 -15.42
C ALA A 51 -8.23 0.36 -15.37
N VAL A 52 -8.27 0.94 -14.15
CA VAL A 52 -8.33 2.40 -13.96
C VAL A 52 -6.94 3.04 -13.95
N THR A 53 -5.97 2.43 -13.29
CA THR A 53 -4.66 3.05 -13.01
C THR A 53 -3.53 2.54 -13.88
N GLY A 54 -3.69 1.38 -14.53
CA GLY A 54 -2.60 0.65 -15.19
C GLY A 54 -1.60 0.02 -14.23
N ALA A 55 -1.73 0.24 -12.91
CA ALA A 55 -0.79 -0.26 -11.90
C ALA A 55 -1.14 -1.71 -11.51
N ALA A 56 -0.53 -2.67 -12.19
CA ALA A 56 -0.73 -4.10 -11.95
C ALA A 56 0.22 -4.67 -10.89
N GLU A 57 1.42 -4.10 -10.74
CA GLU A 57 2.46 -4.65 -9.90
C GLU A 57 2.20 -4.36 -8.41
N TYR A 58 2.11 -5.43 -7.63
CA TYR A 58 2.15 -5.42 -6.18
C TYR A 58 3.44 -6.08 -5.74
N TYR A 59 4.38 -5.30 -5.19
CA TYR A 59 5.69 -5.77 -4.80
C TYR A 59 5.83 -5.85 -3.30
N PRO A 60 5.97 -7.05 -2.70
CA PRO A 60 6.18 -7.19 -1.27
C PRO A 60 7.56 -6.66 -0.85
N VAL A 61 7.61 -5.93 0.26
CA VAL A 61 8.84 -5.41 0.87
C VAL A 61 9.03 -6.08 2.22
N CYS A 62 10.12 -6.86 2.34
CA CYS A 62 10.48 -7.54 3.57
C CYS A 62 11.96 -7.27 3.85
N VAL A 63 12.27 -6.57 4.94
CA VAL A 63 13.62 -6.29 5.40
C VAL A 63 13.78 -6.90 6.79
N PHE A 64 14.81 -7.73 7.00
CA PHE A 64 15.00 -8.41 8.27
C PHE A 64 16.37 -8.08 8.90
N LEU A 65 16.36 -7.91 10.23
CA LEU A 65 17.54 -7.92 11.06
C LEU A 65 17.70 -9.33 11.64
N LYS A 66 18.78 -10.00 11.28
CA LYS A 66 19.06 -11.38 11.72
C LYS A 66 20.39 -11.48 12.44
N ASN A 67 20.50 -12.42 13.37
CA ASN A 67 21.78 -12.80 13.97
C ASN A 67 22.51 -13.88 13.14
N GLU A 68 23.67 -14.32 13.61
CA GLU A 68 24.49 -15.39 12.99
C GLU A 68 23.76 -16.73 12.88
N HIS A 69 22.77 -16.98 13.76
CA HIS A 69 21.94 -18.19 13.75
C HIS A 69 20.69 -18.06 12.85
N GLN A 70 20.61 -17.00 12.04
CA GLN A 70 19.47 -16.67 11.17
C GLN A 70 18.14 -16.39 11.91
N GLU A 71 18.19 -16.16 13.22
CA GLU A 71 17.02 -15.76 14.00
C GLU A 71 16.67 -14.30 13.73
N VAL A 72 15.38 -14.01 13.55
CA VAL A 72 14.88 -12.66 13.27
C VAL A 72 14.81 -11.85 14.57
N LEU A 73 15.62 -10.82 14.67
CA LEU A 73 15.69 -9.89 15.79
C LEU A 73 14.98 -8.56 15.53
N GLY A 74 14.53 -8.34 14.33
CA GLY A 74 13.76 -7.16 13.90
C GLY A 74 13.39 -7.27 12.43
N GLY A 75 12.53 -6.36 11.98
CA GLY A 75 12.18 -6.31 10.56
C GLY A 75 11.18 -5.22 10.24
N LEU A 76 11.05 -4.99 8.94
CA LEU A 76 10.06 -4.14 8.33
C LEU A 76 9.33 -4.95 7.26
N LEU A 77 8.00 -4.92 7.30
CA LEU A 77 7.14 -5.54 6.31
C LEU A 77 6.25 -4.47 5.68
N GLY A 78 6.10 -4.55 4.38
CA GLY A 78 5.29 -3.64 3.62
C GLY A 78 5.08 -4.10 2.19
N HIS A 79 4.64 -3.20 1.35
CA HIS A 79 4.51 -3.44 -0.08
C HIS A 79 4.63 -2.13 -0.86
N ILE A 80 4.98 -2.25 -2.11
CA ILE A 80 4.92 -1.16 -3.08
C ILE A 80 3.75 -1.43 -4.02
N TRP A 81 2.91 -0.42 -4.20
CA TRP A 81 1.88 -0.39 -5.21
C TRP A 81 1.69 1.05 -5.71
N ALA A 82 1.46 1.23 -7.00
CA ALA A 82 1.23 2.54 -7.64
C ALA A 82 2.27 3.61 -7.21
N GLN A 83 3.57 3.26 -7.21
CA GLN A 83 4.70 4.13 -6.84
C GLN A 83 4.67 4.66 -5.40
N CYS A 84 3.96 3.96 -4.51
CA CYS A 84 3.92 4.26 -3.10
C CYS A 84 4.38 3.05 -2.28
N LEU A 85 5.31 3.24 -1.35
CA LEU A 85 5.66 2.26 -0.34
C LEU A 85 4.67 2.37 0.83
N HIS A 86 3.94 1.30 1.09
CA HIS A 86 3.16 1.15 2.32
C HIS A 86 3.92 0.30 3.32
N ILE A 87 4.27 0.87 4.49
CA ILE A 87 4.89 0.14 5.60
C ILE A 87 3.78 -0.33 6.54
N ALA A 88 3.61 -1.65 6.63
CA ALA A 88 2.60 -2.26 7.50
C ALA A 88 3.12 -2.53 8.91
N PHE A 89 4.39 -2.97 9.02
CA PHE A 89 5.00 -3.31 10.30
C PHE A 89 6.47 -2.88 10.33
N LEU A 90 6.92 -2.35 11.47
CA LEU A 90 8.32 -2.16 11.82
C LEU A 90 8.52 -2.56 13.29
N TRP A 91 9.41 -3.51 13.52
CA TRP A 91 9.68 -4.02 14.86
C TRP A 91 11.16 -4.30 15.06
N VAL A 92 11.65 -4.03 16.29
CA VAL A 92 12.99 -4.38 16.75
C VAL A 92 12.88 -4.96 18.15
N ALA A 93 13.56 -6.08 18.39
CA ALA A 93 13.63 -6.74 19.68
C ALA A 93 14.10 -5.76 20.79
N ALA A 94 13.47 -5.84 21.95
CA ALA A 94 13.69 -4.87 23.04
C ALA A 94 15.17 -4.60 23.38
N PRO A 95 16.05 -5.63 23.48
CA PRO A 95 17.48 -5.42 23.78
C PRO A 95 18.24 -4.62 22.70
N LEU A 96 17.71 -4.57 21.47
CA LEU A 96 18.36 -3.89 20.32
C LEU A 96 17.77 -2.53 20.01
N ARG A 97 16.77 -2.08 20.75
CA ARG A 97 16.19 -0.75 20.57
C ARG A 97 17.21 0.34 20.94
N HIS A 98 16.99 1.54 20.40
CA HIS A 98 17.85 2.73 20.60
C HIS A 98 19.29 2.59 20.10
N GLN A 99 19.60 1.53 19.33
CA GLN A 99 20.92 1.27 18.73
C GLN A 99 20.96 1.57 17.21
N GLY A 100 19.95 2.25 16.66
CA GLY A 100 19.91 2.62 15.24
C GLY A 100 19.29 1.58 14.30
N TYR A 101 19.00 0.37 14.76
CA TYR A 101 18.47 -0.70 13.89
C TYR A 101 17.11 -0.37 13.25
N GLY A 102 16.21 0.31 13.96
CA GLY A 102 14.95 0.78 13.39
C GLY A 102 15.17 1.75 12.23
N THR A 103 16.16 2.64 12.38
CA THR A 103 16.57 3.58 11.32
C THR A 103 17.14 2.83 10.12
N ALA A 104 18.00 1.85 10.33
CA ALA A 104 18.58 1.04 9.26
C ALA A 104 17.52 0.28 8.46
N LEU A 105 16.55 -0.35 9.15
CA LEU A 105 15.43 -1.04 8.51
C LEU A 105 14.57 -0.09 7.66
N LEU A 106 14.25 1.09 8.21
CA LEU A 106 13.46 2.10 7.53
C LEU A 106 14.18 2.61 6.27
N GLN A 107 15.46 2.98 6.40
CA GLN A 107 16.28 3.47 5.29
C GLN A 107 16.47 2.42 4.20
N ALA A 108 16.64 1.15 4.55
CA ALA A 108 16.74 0.06 3.56
C ALA A 108 15.45 -0.07 2.74
N ALA A 109 14.29 0.01 3.39
CA ALA A 109 12.99 -0.04 2.69
C ALA A 109 12.76 1.21 1.82
N GLU A 110 13.12 2.40 2.30
CA GLU A 110 13.04 3.65 1.53
C GLU A 110 13.99 3.64 0.32
N ALA A 111 15.21 3.13 0.47
CA ALA A 111 16.16 2.99 -0.64
C ALA A 111 15.60 2.07 -1.74
N LEU A 112 15.05 0.90 -1.35
CA LEU A 112 14.39 0.00 -2.29
C LEU A 112 13.19 0.68 -2.99
N ALA A 113 12.41 1.47 -2.25
CA ALA A 113 11.29 2.21 -2.82
C ALA A 113 11.76 3.23 -3.86
N VAL A 114 12.83 3.98 -3.60
CA VAL A 114 13.44 4.92 -4.55
C VAL A 114 13.96 4.19 -5.80
N GLU A 115 14.64 3.06 -5.62
CA GLU A 115 15.11 2.23 -6.74
C GLU A 115 13.98 1.76 -7.65
N ARG A 116 12.79 1.54 -7.07
CA ARG A 116 11.56 1.14 -7.76
C ARG A 116 10.70 2.31 -8.25
N GLY A 117 11.21 3.54 -8.17
CA GLY A 117 10.53 4.73 -8.67
C GLY A 117 9.40 5.25 -7.78
N CYS A 118 9.35 4.85 -6.51
CA CYS A 118 8.37 5.40 -5.57
C CYS A 118 8.71 6.85 -5.22
N GLY A 119 7.70 7.71 -5.27
CA GLY A 119 7.78 9.10 -4.81
C GLY A 119 7.21 9.31 -3.40
N LEU A 120 6.59 8.29 -2.83
CA LEU A 120 5.84 8.42 -1.60
C LEU A 120 6.00 7.19 -0.70
N VAL A 121 6.01 7.43 0.61
CA VAL A 121 5.84 6.40 1.65
C VAL A 121 4.64 6.75 2.51
N GLN A 122 3.86 5.76 2.90
CA GLN A 122 2.78 5.89 3.87
C GLN A 122 2.86 4.80 4.93
N LEU A 123 2.43 5.12 6.14
CA LEU A 123 2.30 4.18 7.24
C LEU A 123 1.31 4.68 8.29
N GLU A 124 0.92 3.78 9.18
CA GLU A 124 0.14 4.09 10.36
C GLU A 124 0.95 3.79 11.63
N THR A 125 0.76 4.58 12.68
CA THR A 125 1.34 4.32 14.00
C THR A 125 0.40 4.78 15.11
N LEU A 126 0.45 4.13 16.26
CA LEU A 126 -0.35 4.49 17.42
C LEU A 126 0.43 5.44 18.34
N SER A 127 -0.28 6.29 19.08
CA SER A 127 0.32 7.29 19.98
C SER A 127 1.27 6.69 21.03
N PHE A 128 1.06 5.44 21.42
CA PHE A 128 1.93 4.70 22.35
C PHE A 128 3.05 3.91 21.66
N GLN A 129 3.13 3.91 20.33
CA GLN A 129 4.20 3.27 19.58
C GLN A 129 5.35 4.24 19.32
N ALA A 130 5.52 4.70 18.08
CA ALA A 130 6.70 5.45 17.71
C ALA A 130 6.46 6.68 16.80
N PRO A 131 5.44 7.54 17.01
CA PRO A 131 5.22 8.70 16.14
C PRO A 131 6.43 9.64 16.10
N ALA A 132 7.09 9.85 17.25
CA ALA A 132 8.30 10.69 17.33
C ALA A 132 9.51 10.10 16.58
N PHE A 133 9.60 8.79 16.45
CA PHE A 133 10.63 8.13 15.63
C PHE A 133 10.43 8.50 14.16
N TYR A 134 9.25 8.36 13.63
CA TYR A 134 8.96 8.67 12.23
C TYR A 134 9.11 10.17 11.93
N ALA A 135 8.68 11.04 12.83
CA ALA A 135 8.88 12.49 12.69
C ALA A 135 10.37 12.87 12.55
N LYS A 136 11.29 12.23 13.33
CA LYS A 136 12.74 12.41 13.18
C LYS A 136 13.30 11.94 11.83
N HIS A 137 12.58 11.09 11.12
CA HIS A 137 12.95 10.57 9.80
C HIS A 137 12.24 11.31 8.65
N GLY A 138 11.62 12.46 8.94
CA GLY A 138 10.97 13.31 7.92
C GLY A 138 9.58 12.86 7.51
N TYR A 139 8.91 12.06 8.34
CA TYR A 139 7.50 11.74 8.14
C TYR A 139 6.62 12.84 8.72
N GLU A 140 5.60 13.21 7.97
CA GLU A 140 4.61 14.20 8.35
C GLU A 140 3.27 13.52 8.66
N THR A 141 2.52 14.09 9.60
CA THR A 141 1.18 13.59 9.95
C THR A 141 0.15 14.14 8.96
N LEU A 142 -0.50 13.26 8.22
CA LEU A 142 -1.61 13.61 7.34
C LEU A 142 -2.93 13.74 8.10
N ALA A 143 -3.19 12.81 9.03
CA ALA A 143 -4.41 12.74 9.80
C ALA A 143 -4.19 12.03 11.14
N VAL A 144 -5.09 12.29 12.07
CA VAL A 144 -5.14 11.61 13.37
C VAL A 144 -6.56 11.11 13.60
N LEU A 145 -6.71 9.82 13.89
CA LEU A 145 -7.95 9.24 14.36
C LEU A 145 -7.91 9.25 15.89
N PRO A 146 -8.75 10.08 16.55
CA PRO A 146 -8.79 10.14 18.00
C PRO A 146 -9.47 8.91 18.57
N ASP A 147 -9.16 8.61 19.84
CA ASP A 147 -9.77 7.53 20.63
C ASP A 147 -9.71 6.14 19.96
N TYR A 148 -8.60 5.84 19.30
CA TYR A 148 -8.37 4.56 18.65
C TYR A 148 -6.95 4.02 18.90
N PRO A 149 -6.81 2.90 19.67
CA PRO A 149 -7.81 2.29 20.56
C PRO A 149 -8.28 3.28 21.65
N PRO A 150 -9.36 2.98 22.41
CA PRO A 150 -9.87 3.88 23.43
C PRO A 150 -8.76 4.44 24.34
N GLY A 151 -8.74 5.77 24.53
CA GLY A 151 -7.70 6.49 25.26
C GLY A 151 -6.40 6.77 24.48
N HIS A 152 -6.30 6.35 23.22
CA HIS A 152 -5.14 6.54 22.36
C HIS A 152 -5.50 7.20 21.02
N GLN A 153 -4.52 7.36 20.15
CA GLN A 153 -4.71 7.94 18.83
C GLN A 153 -3.97 7.11 17.79
N LYS A 154 -4.54 7.01 16.58
CA LYS A 154 -3.85 6.49 15.40
C LYS A 154 -3.43 7.64 14.50
N HIS A 155 -2.16 7.70 14.16
CA HIS A 155 -1.57 8.68 13.26
C HIS A 155 -1.37 8.06 11.87
N PHE A 156 -1.80 8.75 10.84
CA PHE A 156 -1.52 8.43 9.44
C PHE A 156 -0.37 9.31 9.00
N LEU A 157 0.74 8.70 8.62
CA LEU A 157 1.98 9.39 8.32
C LEU A 157 2.37 9.20 6.86
N THR A 158 3.02 10.22 6.29
CA THR A 158 3.57 10.17 4.94
C THR A 158 4.95 10.81 4.88
N LYS A 159 5.73 10.38 3.87
CA LYS A 159 7.01 11.01 3.52
C LYS A 159 7.16 11.02 2.01
N VAL A 160 7.53 12.18 1.45
CA VAL A 160 7.93 12.30 0.05
C VAL A 160 9.36 11.79 -0.10
N LEU A 161 9.58 10.86 -1.03
CA LEU A 161 10.90 10.37 -1.36
C LEU A 161 11.49 11.18 -2.52
N PRO A 162 12.84 11.31 -2.59
CA PRO A 162 13.49 11.90 -3.75
C PRO A 162 13.20 11.03 -4.97
N THR A 163 12.51 11.58 -5.95
CA THR A 163 12.34 10.90 -7.24
C THR A 163 13.69 10.84 -7.93
N ARG A 164 14.10 9.64 -8.35
CA ARG A 164 15.26 9.49 -9.22
C ARG A 164 14.94 10.28 -10.51
N ALA A 165 15.70 11.34 -10.77
CA ALA A 165 15.56 12.06 -12.03
C ALA A 165 15.64 11.01 -13.14
N ALA A 166 14.60 10.97 -14.00
CA ALA A 166 14.63 10.12 -15.18
C ALA A 166 15.89 10.49 -15.95
N GLY A 167 16.89 9.59 -15.87
CA GLY A 167 18.14 9.79 -16.59
C GLY A 167 17.78 9.92 -18.06
N GLY A 168 18.01 11.10 -18.62
CA GLY A 168 17.89 11.32 -20.04
C GLY A 168 18.80 10.32 -20.76
N VAL A 169 18.23 9.58 -21.67
CA VAL A 169 18.92 8.82 -22.71
C VAL A 169 19.17 9.77 -23.85
#